data_1bff498466a2904b2769cf16101c69a6
#
_entry.id   1bff498466a2904b2769cf16101c69a6
#
_cell.length_a   1.000
_cell.length_b   1.000
_cell.length_c   1.000
_cell.angle_alpha   90.00
_cell.angle_beta   90.00
_cell.angle_gamma   90.00
#
_symmetry.space_group_name_H-M   'P 1'
#
loop_
_entity.id
_entity.type
_entity.pdbx_description
1 polymer ?
#
loop_
_entity_poly.entity_id
_entity_poly.type
_entity_poly.pdbx_seq_one_letter_code
_entity_poly.pdbx_strand_id
1 'polypeptide(L)'
;DICVQADKLFEEMDYEEQYMVVLPGGMPGTIHLEEHEGVKNVLEKYYEEKKYIAAICAAPSIFGKMGFLKERKATSYPSKEAELFGAEVVKDSVVVSDFIITSRGLGTAIDFSLALIALLLNKEKAEEIKDSVIYQCK
;
A
#
# COMPACT_ATOMS: atom_id res chain seq x y z
N ASP A 1 18.67 -16.67 -3.20
CA ASP A 1 17.58 -16.31 -2.30
C ASP A 1 18.10 -15.40 -1.20
N ILE A 2 17.29 -14.39 -0.82
CA ILE A 2 17.61 -13.49 0.30
C ILE A 2 16.60 -13.84 1.42
N CYS A 3 17.12 -14.22 2.59
CA CYS A 3 16.30 -14.50 3.75
C CYS A 3 16.08 -13.18 4.53
N VAL A 4 14.84 -12.85 4.81
CA VAL A 4 14.46 -11.71 5.65
C VAL A 4 13.65 -12.25 6.82
N GLN A 5 14.05 -11.91 8.03
CA GLN A 5 13.34 -12.28 9.24
C GLN A 5 12.28 -11.21 9.55
N ALA A 6 11.02 -11.62 9.74
CA ALA A 6 9.97 -10.73 10.23
C ALA A 6 10.16 -10.46 11.74
N ASP A 7 9.74 -9.27 12.17
CA ASP A 7 9.77 -8.91 13.61
C ASP A 7 8.74 -9.69 14.41
N LYS A 8 7.57 -9.97 13.80
CA LYS A 8 6.46 -10.71 14.39
C LYS A 8 5.76 -11.58 13.35
N LEU A 9 5.11 -12.62 13.81
CA LEU A 9 4.16 -13.39 13.00
C LEU A 9 2.83 -12.63 12.90
N PHE A 10 2.04 -12.96 11.86
CA PHE A 10 0.74 -12.34 11.64
C PHE A 10 -0.19 -12.47 12.86
N GLU A 11 -0.20 -13.64 13.48
CA GLU A 11 -1.05 -13.99 14.62
C GLU A 11 -0.63 -13.31 15.92
N GLU A 12 0.59 -12.77 15.99
CA GLU A 12 1.14 -12.09 17.16
C GLU A 12 0.88 -10.57 17.13
N MET A 13 0.28 -10.06 16.04
CA MET A 13 0.04 -8.64 15.87
C MET A 13 -1.30 -8.21 16.49
N ASP A 14 -1.26 -7.11 17.23
CA ASP A 14 -2.47 -6.38 17.60
C ASP A 14 -2.78 -5.34 16.51
N TYR A 15 -3.73 -5.67 15.65
CA TYR A 15 -4.15 -4.80 14.55
C TYR A 15 -5.05 -3.64 15.00
N GLU A 16 -5.60 -3.67 16.21
CA GLU A 16 -6.40 -2.57 16.76
C GLU A 16 -5.54 -1.33 17.01
N GLU A 17 -4.34 -1.54 17.51
CA GLU A 17 -3.40 -0.49 17.86
C GLU A 17 -2.61 0.07 16.67
N GLN A 18 -2.70 -0.55 15.49
CA GLN A 18 -1.94 -0.10 14.32
C GLN A 18 -2.70 0.98 13.55
N TYR A 19 -1.96 1.94 13.00
CA TYR A 19 -2.50 3.08 12.24
C TYR A 19 -2.67 2.78 10.76
N MET A 20 -1.89 1.86 10.22
CA MET A 20 -1.83 1.56 8.79
C MET A 20 -1.43 0.11 8.54
N VAL A 21 -2.04 -0.50 7.52
CA VAL A 21 -1.59 -1.76 6.93
C VAL A 21 -1.00 -1.48 5.56
N VAL A 22 0.19 -2.01 5.31
CA VAL A 22 0.91 -1.83 4.03
C VAL A 22 1.14 -3.19 3.39
N LEU A 23 0.62 -3.38 2.18
CA LEU A 23 0.83 -4.59 1.39
C LEU A 23 2.00 -4.40 0.42
N PRO A 24 3.08 -5.18 0.55
CA PRO A 24 4.15 -5.20 -0.44
C PRO A 24 3.68 -5.92 -1.71
N GLY A 25 4.32 -5.58 -2.82
CA GLY A 25 4.12 -6.27 -4.09
C GLY A 25 5.00 -7.51 -4.23
N GLY A 26 5.18 -7.91 -5.48
CA GLY A 26 5.97 -9.07 -5.86
C GLY A 26 5.12 -10.35 -5.99
N MET A 27 5.56 -11.21 -6.91
CA MET A 27 4.88 -12.49 -7.16
C MET A 27 5.82 -13.64 -6.75
N PRO A 28 5.30 -14.69 -6.11
CA PRO A 28 3.89 -14.98 -5.83
C PRO A 28 3.35 -14.38 -4.52
N GLY A 29 4.13 -13.56 -3.80
CA GLY A 29 3.75 -13.00 -2.49
C GLY A 29 2.40 -12.30 -2.48
N THR A 30 2.06 -11.55 -3.55
CA THR A 30 0.75 -10.90 -3.69
C THR A 30 -0.39 -11.91 -3.71
N ILE A 31 -0.21 -13.08 -4.36
CA ILE A 31 -1.22 -14.15 -4.38
C ILE A 31 -1.41 -14.71 -2.97
N HIS A 32 -0.32 -14.95 -2.24
CA HIS A 32 -0.39 -15.46 -0.87
C HIS A 32 -1.12 -14.48 0.06
N LEU A 33 -0.88 -13.17 -0.08
CA LEU A 33 -1.62 -12.15 0.68
C LEU A 33 -3.10 -12.11 0.31
N GLU A 34 -3.43 -12.25 -0.97
CA GLU A 34 -4.80 -12.27 -1.47
C GLU A 34 -5.59 -13.49 -0.96
N GLU A 35 -4.93 -14.64 -0.88
CA GLU A 35 -5.55 -15.90 -0.41
C GLU A 35 -5.63 -16.01 1.12
N HIS A 36 -4.88 -15.19 1.86
CA HIS A 36 -4.79 -15.27 3.32
C HIS A 36 -6.04 -14.63 3.97
N GLU A 37 -6.92 -15.45 4.52
CA GLU A 37 -8.18 -15.01 5.14
C GLU A 37 -7.98 -13.95 6.24
N GLY A 38 -6.95 -14.13 7.09
CA GLY A 38 -6.64 -13.15 8.13
C GLY A 38 -6.28 -11.77 7.57
N VAL A 39 -5.53 -11.72 6.47
CA VAL A 39 -5.20 -10.44 5.78
C VAL A 39 -6.47 -9.79 5.25
N LYS A 40 -7.34 -10.55 4.61
CA LYS A 40 -8.63 -10.03 4.11
C LYS A 40 -9.47 -9.44 5.23
N ASN A 41 -9.62 -10.16 6.34
CA ASN A 41 -10.40 -9.69 7.50
C ASN A 41 -9.83 -8.39 8.08
N VAL A 42 -8.50 -8.28 8.19
CA VAL A 42 -7.85 -7.05 8.66
C VAL A 42 -8.10 -5.90 7.69
N LEU A 43 -7.98 -6.14 6.38
CA LEU A 43 -8.22 -5.11 5.36
C LEU A 43 -9.68 -4.64 5.35
N GLU A 44 -10.66 -5.55 5.46
CA GLU A 44 -12.08 -5.23 5.56
C GLU A 44 -12.36 -4.35 6.78
N LYS A 45 -11.82 -4.74 7.94
CA LYS A 45 -11.95 -3.96 9.17
C LYS A 45 -11.38 -2.56 9.03
N TYR A 46 -10.16 -2.42 8.50
CA TYR A 46 -9.53 -1.13 8.28
C TYR A 46 -10.33 -0.27 7.29
N TYR A 47 -10.87 -0.89 6.25
CA TYR A 47 -11.71 -0.20 5.28
C TYR A 47 -13.02 0.34 5.93
N GLU A 48 -13.69 -0.46 6.74
CA GLU A 48 -14.92 -0.07 7.46
C GLU A 48 -14.65 1.05 8.49
N GLU A 49 -13.52 0.94 9.20
CA GLU A 49 -13.09 1.92 10.21
C GLU A 49 -12.41 3.17 9.59
N LYS A 50 -12.21 3.19 8.27
CA LYS A 50 -11.47 4.26 7.56
C LYS A 50 -10.05 4.46 8.07
N LYS A 51 -9.42 3.41 8.56
CA LYS A 51 -8.00 3.37 8.86
C LYS A 51 -7.19 3.24 7.57
N TYR A 52 -5.95 3.72 7.59
CA TYR A 52 -5.10 3.71 6.40
C TYR A 52 -4.78 2.29 5.92
N ILE A 53 -5.02 2.05 4.64
CA ILE A 53 -4.53 0.87 3.92
C ILE A 53 -3.70 1.32 2.71
N ALA A 54 -2.55 0.71 2.53
CA ALA A 54 -1.62 1.07 1.47
C ALA A 54 -1.12 -0.16 0.72
N ALA A 55 -0.88 -0.04 -0.56
CA ALA A 55 -0.38 -1.15 -1.38
C ALA A 55 0.49 -0.64 -2.54
N ILE A 56 1.52 -1.40 -2.88
CA ILE A 56 2.45 -1.05 -3.96
C ILE A 56 2.60 -2.19 -4.96
N CYS A 57 2.91 -1.84 -6.20
CA CYS A 57 3.26 -2.75 -7.29
C CYS A 57 2.07 -3.65 -7.69
N ALA A 58 2.12 -4.94 -7.44
CA ALA A 58 1.02 -5.86 -7.74
C ALA A 58 -0.11 -5.81 -6.69
N ALA A 59 0.21 -5.46 -5.46
CA ALA A 59 -0.72 -5.57 -4.33
C ALA A 59 -1.99 -4.69 -4.40
N PRO A 60 -2.02 -3.52 -5.08
CA PRO A 60 -3.27 -2.77 -5.26
C PRO A 60 -4.40 -3.57 -5.94
N SER A 61 -4.06 -4.63 -6.71
CA SER A 61 -5.07 -5.53 -7.29
C SER A 61 -5.95 -6.22 -6.23
N ILE A 62 -5.41 -6.46 -5.03
CA ILE A 62 -6.17 -7.00 -3.90
C ILE A 62 -7.29 -6.04 -3.52
N PHE A 63 -7.00 -4.74 -3.40
CA PHE A 63 -8.01 -3.71 -3.11
C PHE A 63 -9.08 -3.61 -4.21
N GLY A 64 -8.67 -3.77 -5.48
CA GLY A 64 -9.60 -3.83 -6.60
C GLY A 64 -10.56 -5.00 -6.50
N LYS A 65 -10.05 -6.20 -6.22
CA LYS A 65 -10.83 -7.43 -6.06
C LYS A 65 -11.76 -7.39 -4.84
N MET A 66 -11.34 -6.71 -3.76
CA MET A 66 -12.17 -6.50 -2.56
C MET A 66 -13.22 -5.38 -2.74
N GLY A 67 -13.22 -4.67 -3.89
CA GLY A 67 -14.20 -3.62 -4.18
C GLY A 67 -13.92 -2.27 -3.50
N PHE A 68 -12.75 -2.10 -2.88
CA PHE A 68 -12.39 -0.89 -2.14
C PHE A 68 -12.10 0.32 -3.03
N LEU A 69 -11.85 0.08 -4.32
CA LEU A 69 -11.42 1.12 -5.25
C LEU A 69 -12.58 1.74 -6.07
N LYS A 70 -13.81 1.36 -5.77
CA LYS A 70 -14.97 1.87 -6.49
C LYS A 70 -15.06 3.39 -6.40
N GLU A 71 -15.16 4.05 -7.58
CA GLU A 71 -15.25 5.51 -7.71
C GLU A 71 -14.03 6.27 -7.13
N ARG A 72 -12.88 5.60 -7.03
CA ARG A 72 -11.62 6.16 -6.50
C ARG A 72 -10.55 6.15 -7.56
N LYS A 73 -9.62 7.11 -7.47
CA LYS A 73 -8.37 7.03 -8.24
C LYS A 73 -7.45 5.99 -7.60
N ALA A 74 -6.80 5.20 -8.44
CA ALA A 74 -5.80 4.23 -7.99
C ALA A 74 -4.76 3.97 -9.07
N THR A 75 -3.62 3.44 -8.65
CA THR A 75 -2.53 3.03 -9.51
C THR A 75 -1.94 1.69 -9.06
N SER A 76 -1.26 1.00 -9.96
CA SER A 76 -0.58 -0.26 -9.68
C SER A 76 0.56 -0.49 -10.68
N TYR A 77 1.21 -1.64 -10.57
CA TYR A 77 2.09 -2.12 -11.62
C TYR A 77 1.30 -2.31 -12.92
N PRO A 78 1.86 -1.94 -14.09
CA PRO A 78 1.10 -1.89 -15.36
C PRO A 78 0.32 -3.17 -15.69
N SER A 79 0.89 -4.37 -15.46
CA SER A 79 0.18 -5.62 -15.74
C SER A 79 -0.99 -5.93 -14.79
N LYS A 80 -1.17 -5.13 -13.74
CA LYS A 80 -2.23 -5.27 -12.73
C LYS A 80 -3.31 -4.19 -12.80
N GLU A 81 -3.15 -3.21 -13.68
CA GLU A 81 -4.11 -2.10 -13.84
C GLU A 81 -5.53 -2.61 -14.15
N ALA A 82 -5.65 -3.66 -14.95
CA ALA A 82 -6.95 -4.27 -15.28
C ALA A 82 -7.67 -4.94 -14.09
N GLU A 83 -6.95 -5.22 -12.99
CA GLU A 83 -7.50 -5.82 -11.77
C GLU A 83 -7.90 -4.77 -10.72
N LEU A 84 -7.75 -3.46 -11.00
CA LEU A 84 -8.20 -2.37 -10.14
C LEU A 84 -9.71 -2.11 -10.35
N PHE A 85 -10.54 -3.09 -10.06
CA PHE A 85 -11.96 -3.04 -10.38
C PHE A 85 -12.67 -1.85 -9.75
N GLY A 86 -13.37 -1.08 -10.58
CA GLY A 86 -14.14 0.10 -10.18
C GLY A 86 -13.33 1.37 -10.00
N ALA A 87 -12.00 1.32 -10.15
CA ALA A 87 -11.14 2.49 -10.04
C ALA A 87 -11.09 3.33 -11.32
N GLU A 88 -10.88 4.63 -11.16
CA GLU A 88 -10.27 5.49 -12.18
C GLU A 88 -8.75 5.24 -12.14
N VAL A 89 -8.25 4.44 -13.09
CA VAL A 89 -6.83 4.07 -13.14
C VAL A 89 -6.00 5.25 -13.65
N VAL A 90 -5.04 5.69 -12.84
CA VAL A 90 -4.10 6.75 -13.17
C VAL A 90 -2.67 6.24 -13.13
N LYS A 91 -1.72 6.99 -13.72
CA LYS A 91 -0.31 6.59 -13.84
C LYS A 91 0.63 7.38 -12.94
N ASP A 92 0.09 8.01 -11.92
CA ASP A 92 0.88 8.74 -10.93
C ASP A 92 1.74 7.79 -10.08
N SER A 93 2.91 8.23 -9.66
CA SER A 93 3.83 7.45 -8.84
C SER A 93 3.16 6.97 -7.55
N VAL A 94 2.35 7.84 -6.94
CA VAL A 94 1.57 7.56 -5.73
C VAL A 94 0.19 8.20 -5.86
N VAL A 95 -0.83 7.47 -5.47
CA VAL A 95 -2.21 7.97 -5.41
C VAL A 95 -2.69 7.82 -3.97
N VAL A 96 -3.12 8.94 -3.39
CA VAL A 96 -3.82 8.98 -2.10
C VAL A 96 -5.29 9.29 -2.37
N SER A 97 -6.15 8.34 -2.07
CA SER A 97 -7.60 8.48 -2.22
C SER A 97 -8.26 8.22 -0.87
N ASP A 98 -8.52 9.29 -0.12
CA ASP A 98 -8.95 9.28 1.28
C ASP A 98 -7.92 8.51 2.16
N PHE A 99 -8.30 7.34 2.66
CA PHE A 99 -7.45 6.48 3.50
C PHE A 99 -6.82 5.31 2.72
N ILE A 100 -6.93 5.30 1.40
CA ILE A 100 -6.35 4.26 0.52
C ILE A 100 -5.19 4.84 -0.27
N ILE A 101 -4.01 4.23 -0.14
CA ILE A 101 -2.79 4.67 -0.81
C ILE A 101 -2.30 3.58 -1.75
N THR A 102 -2.06 3.92 -3.00
CA THR A 102 -1.55 2.97 -4.00
C THR A 102 -0.33 3.52 -4.72
N SER A 103 0.59 2.64 -5.13
CA SER A 103 1.79 3.01 -5.87
C SER A 103 2.19 1.96 -6.90
N ARG A 104 3.03 2.34 -7.87
CA ARG A 104 3.26 1.55 -9.08
C ARG A 104 4.29 0.44 -8.97
N GLY A 105 5.35 0.59 -8.18
CA GLY A 105 6.37 -0.44 -8.11
C GLY A 105 7.71 0.03 -7.54
N LEU A 106 8.76 -0.74 -7.76
CA LEU A 106 10.07 -0.49 -7.19
C LEU A 106 10.58 0.94 -7.44
N GLY A 107 10.41 1.44 -8.66
CA GLY A 107 10.87 2.79 -9.04
C GLY A 107 10.11 3.93 -8.34
N THR A 108 8.97 3.66 -7.71
CA THR A 108 8.16 4.64 -6.97
C THR A 108 8.13 4.36 -5.47
N ALA A 109 8.94 3.41 -4.98
CA ALA A 109 8.90 2.98 -3.58
C ALA A 109 9.31 4.08 -2.59
N ILE A 110 10.25 4.96 -2.97
CA ILE A 110 10.64 6.08 -2.12
C ILE A 110 9.52 7.12 -2.06
N ASP A 111 8.93 7.50 -3.20
CA ASP A 111 7.77 8.41 -3.25
C ASP A 111 6.61 7.86 -2.40
N PHE A 112 6.34 6.56 -2.52
CA PHE A 112 5.33 5.87 -1.73
C PHE A 112 5.63 5.98 -0.23
N SER A 113 6.85 5.65 0.19
CA SER A 113 7.26 5.74 1.59
C SER A 113 7.17 7.15 2.14
N LEU A 114 7.60 8.16 1.38
CA LEU A 114 7.49 9.57 1.78
C LEU A 114 6.03 10.02 1.93
N ALA A 115 5.13 9.56 1.04
CA ALA A 115 3.71 9.83 1.17
C ALA A 115 3.11 9.20 2.44
N LEU A 116 3.48 7.96 2.79
CA LEU A 116 3.04 7.33 4.03
C LEU A 116 3.55 8.07 5.26
N ILE A 117 4.81 8.51 5.27
CA ILE A 117 5.38 9.30 6.37
C ILE A 117 4.64 10.63 6.52
N ALA A 118 4.36 11.30 5.40
CA ALA A 118 3.63 12.57 5.44
C ALA A 118 2.21 12.42 6.01
N LEU A 119 1.54 11.30 5.75
CA LEU A 119 0.20 10.99 6.28
C LEU A 119 0.23 10.61 7.77
N LEU A 120 1.21 9.82 8.19
CA LEU A 120 1.30 9.32 9.56
C LEU A 120 1.92 10.33 10.54
N LEU A 121 2.81 11.17 10.06
CA LEU A 121 3.50 12.18 10.86
C LEU A 121 3.17 13.58 10.36
N ASN A 122 3.91 14.07 9.39
CA ASN A 122 3.68 15.36 8.71
C ASN A 122 4.60 15.49 7.49
N LYS A 123 4.37 16.55 6.70
CA LYS A 123 5.15 16.83 5.49
C LYS A 123 6.61 17.20 5.80
N GLU A 124 6.84 17.94 6.88
CA GLU A 124 8.17 18.37 7.32
C GLU A 124 9.06 17.15 7.59
N LYS A 125 8.50 16.13 8.27
CA LYS A 125 9.25 14.89 8.54
C LYS A 125 9.53 14.08 7.26
N ALA A 126 8.61 14.07 6.32
CA ALA A 126 8.83 13.43 5.03
C ALA A 126 9.96 14.13 4.25
N GLU A 127 10.01 15.47 4.22
CA GLU A 127 11.10 16.21 3.56
C GLU A 127 12.45 16.01 4.29
N GLU A 128 12.48 16.03 5.62
CA GLU A 128 13.69 15.71 6.39
C GLU A 128 14.27 14.34 6.01
N ILE A 129 13.41 13.32 5.92
CA ILE A 129 13.85 11.97 5.55
C ILE A 129 14.28 11.92 4.10
N LYS A 130 13.56 12.57 3.18
CA LYS A 130 13.92 12.69 1.78
C LYS A 130 15.33 13.27 1.59
N ASP A 131 15.63 14.33 2.32
CA ASP A 131 16.95 14.97 2.30
C ASP A 131 18.02 14.03 2.88
N SER A 132 17.72 13.34 3.98
CA SER A 132 18.66 12.42 4.64
C SER A 132 19.08 11.23 3.78
N VAL A 133 18.18 10.77 2.90
CA VAL A 133 18.44 9.68 1.95
C VAL A 133 18.91 10.21 0.58
N ILE A 134 19.12 11.51 0.45
CA ILE A 134 19.60 12.20 -0.79
C ILE A 134 18.66 11.90 -1.98
N TYR A 135 17.35 11.79 -1.72
CA TYR A 135 16.39 11.50 -2.78
C TYR A 135 15.96 12.78 -3.50
N GLN A 136 16.23 12.82 -4.81
CA GLN A 136 15.78 13.89 -5.70
C GLN A 136 14.69 13.36 -6.62
N CYS A 137 13.47 13.84 -6.41
CA CYS A 137 12.39 13.60 -7.37
C CYS A 137 12.73 14.28 -8.70
N LYS A 138 12.68 13.52 -9.79
CA LYS A 138 12.88 14.07 -11.15
C LYS A 138 11.56 14.55 -11.71
#